data_e0661ca7d772df0788bbb13c8496fcf4
#
_entry.id   e0661ca7d772df0788bbb13c8496fcf4
#
_cell.length_a   1.000
_cell.length_b   1.000
_cell.length_c   1.000
_cell.angle_alpha   90.00
_cell.angle_beta   90.00
_cell.angle_gamma   90.00
#
_symmetry.space_group_name_H-M   'P 1'
#
loop_
_entity.id
_entity.type
_entity.pdbx_description
1 polymer ?
#
loop_
_entity_poly.entity_id
_entity_poly.type
_entity_poly.pdbx_seq_one_letter_code
_entity_poly.pdbx_strand_id
1 'polypeptide(L)'
;WKKMNKKNKIAFAACSGMSPYGLISRITSADIVEETENTISICMGATSADRTGFNNLIKKYPIITISGCDGDCTPKILEQKGVKSILNINVMDELNKKNLKPTDVSRLDDNGELCVKYMKNKIKNELKRIENK
;
A
#
# COMPACT_ATOMS: atom_id res chain seq x y z
N TRP A 1 5.15 -14.95 -12.59
CA TRP A 1 5.25 -13.52 -12.90
C TRP A 1 6.58 -13.16 -13.52
N LYS A 2 6.96 -13.95 -14.40
CA LYS A 2 8.29 -13.90 -14.90
C LYS A 2 8.63 -12.64 -15.65
N LYS A 3 7.65 -12.01 -16.29
CA LYS A 3 7.86 -10.75 -16.95
C LYS A 3 6.76 -9.80 -16.61
N MET A 4 7.11 -8.75 -15.93
CA MET A 4 6.22 -7.63 -15.71
C MET A 4 6.17 -6.82 -17.00
N ASN A 5 5.29 -7.16 -17.91
CA ASN A 5 5.11 -6.34 -19.09
C ASN A 5 4.10 -5.23 -18.79
N LYS A 6 3.89 -4.33 -19.74
CA LYS A 6 3.02 -3.18 -19.54
C LYS A 6 1.57 -3.53 -19.21
N LYS A 7 1.16 -4.76 -19.50
CA LYS A 7 -0.20 -5.22 -19.21
C LYS A 7 -0.32 -5.79 -17.81
N ASN A 8 0.79 -6.21 -17.22
CA ASN A 8 0.79 -6.87 -15.92
C ASN A 8 1.24 -5.90 -14.84
N LYS A 9 0.31 -5.07 -14.42
CA LYS A 9 0.58 -4.09 -13.37
C LYS A 9 0.12 -4.61 -12.03
N ILE A 10 0.81 -4.16 -10.98
CA ILE A 10 0.38 -4.39 -9.61
C ILE A 10 -0.14 -3.07 -9.06
N ALA A 11 -1.31 -3.12 -8.45
CA ALA A 11 -1.93 -1.95 -7.86
C ALA A 11 -1.67 -1.91 -6.36
N PHE A 12 -1.42 -0.72 -5.85
CA PHE A 12 -1.26 -0.50 -4.41
C PHE A 12 -2.45 0.26 -3.88
N ALA A 13 -3.13 -0.32 -2.91
CA ALA A 13 -4.24 0.33 -2.21
C ALA A 13 -3.77 0.62 -0.79
N ALA A 14 -3.49 1.87 -0.50
CA ALA A 14 -2.89 2.27 0.76
C ALA A 14 -3.87 3.04 1.62
N CYS A 15 -3.83 2.76 2.91
CA CYS A 15 -4.52 3.55 3.91
C CYS A 15 -3.94 4.97 3.94
N SER A 16 -4.80 5.96 3.96
CA SER A 16 -4.40 7.36 4.12
C SER A 16 -5.08 7.99 5.33
N GLY A 17 -5.33 7.18 6.35
CA GLY A 17 -6.00 7.63 7.56
C GLY A 17 -5.20 8.64 8.35
N MET A 18 -5.82 9.17 9.40
CA MET A 18 -5.29 10.31 10.15
C MET A 18 -4.27 9.93 11.23
N SER A 19 -3.90 8.67 11.34
CA SER A 19 -2.87 8.25 12.30
C SER A 19 -1.48 8.45 11.71
N PRO A 20 -0.42 8.49 12.54
CA PRO A 20 0.94 8.51 12.02
C PRO A 20 1.23 7.33 11.08
N TYR A 21 0.66 6.16 11.37
CA TYR A 21 0.83 4.99 10.53
C TYR A 21 0.15 5.17 9.17
N GLY A 22 -0.98 5.87 9.13
CA GLY A 22 -1.65 6.19 7.88
C GLY A 22 -0.79 7.09 6.99
N LEU A 23 -0.12 8.06 7.58
CA LEU A 23 0.81 8.92 6.84
C LEU A 23 1.95 8.09 6.25
N ILE A 24 2.56 7.20 7.02
CA ILE A 24 3.63 6.33 6.55
C ILE A 24 3.13 5.45 5.39
N SER A 25 1.95 4.87 5.54
CA SER A 25 1.33 4.05 4.49
C SER A 25 1.17 4.83 3.19
N ARG A 26 0.63 6.02 3.29
CA ARG A 26 0.36 6.89 2.14
C ARG A 26 1.66 7.26 1.41
N ILE A 27 2.66 7.72 2.14
CA ILE A 27 3.93 8.17 1.55
C ILE A 27 4.68 6.98 0.96
N THR A 28 4.73 5.87 1.68
CA THR A 28 5.41 4.66 1.21
C THR A 28 4.81 4.20 -0.12
N SER A 29 3.49 4.16 -0.20
CA SER A 29 2.80 3.73 -1.42
C SER A 29 3.11 4.68 -2.59
N ALA A 30 3.05 5.97 -2.35
CA ALA A 30 3.33 6.96 -3.40
C ALA A 30 4.76 6.83 -3.91
N ASP A 31 5.72 6.66 -3.01
CA ASP A 31 7.12 6.51 -3.37
C ASP A 31 7.37 5.24 -4.18
N ILE A 32 6.78 4.12 -3.74
CA ILE A 32 6.94 2.84 -4.44
C ILE A 32 6.42 2.93 -5.87
N VAL A 33 5.25 3.52 -6.05
CA VAL A 33 4.65 3.65 -7.37
C VAL A 33 5.52 4.53 -8.28
N GLU A 34 6.09 5.60 -7.73
CA GLU A 34 6.97 6.48 -8.49
C GLU A 34 8.30 5.81 -8.82
N GLU A 35 8.85 5.03 -7.90
CA GLU A 35 10.18 4.44 -8.04
C GLU A 35 10.20 3.09 -8.75
N THR A 36 9.06 2.49 -9.03
CA THR A 36 8.96 1.13 -9.54
C THR A 36 8.11 1.09 -10.81
N GLU A 37 8.58 0.37 -11.82
CA GLU A 37 7.82 0.19 -13.05
C GLU A 37 6.66 -0.78 -12.85
N ASN A 38 5.63 -0.62 -13.67
CA ASN A 38 4.47 -1.52 -13.69
C ASN A 38 3.70 -1.55 -12.37
N THR A 39 3.67 -0.42 -11.68
CA THR A 39 2.86 -0.26 -10.47
C THR A 39 1.94 0.95 -10.63
N ILE A 40 0.79 0.88 -10.01
CA ILE A 40 -0.16 2.00 -9.96
C ILE A 40 -0.71 2.13 -8.55
N SER A 41 -1.17 3.31 -8.21
CA SER A 41 -1.82 3.51 -6.91
C SER A 41 -3.32 3.65 -7.09
N ILE A 42 -4.06 3.21 -6.08
CA ILE A 42 -5.52 3.27 -6.07
C ILE A 42 -5.94 4.29 -5.02
N CYS A 43 -6.80 5.21 -5.43
CA CYS A 43 -7.40 6.16 -4.50
C CYS A 43 -8.50 5.45 -3.70
N MET A 44 -8.27 5.26 -2.40
CA MET A 44 -9.25 4.55 -1.57
C MET A 44 -10.51 5.36 -1.33
N GLY A 45 -10.40 6.68 -1.30
CA GLY A 45 -11.58 7.53 -1.20
C GLY A 45 -12.52 7.35 -2.39
N ALA A 46 -11.98 7.41 -3.60
CA ALA A 46 -12.77 7.23 -4.81
C ALA A 46 -13.31 5.81 -4.92
N THR A 47 -12.53 4.83 -4.51
CA THR A 47 -12.94 3.43 -4.50
C THR A 47 -14.09 3.22 -3.50
N SER A 48 -13.97 3.77 -2.30
CA SER A 48 -15.03 3.68 -1.29
C SER A 48 -16.32 4.35 -1.75
N ALA A 49 -16.20 5.43 -2.51
CA ALA A 49 -17.34 6.18 -3.03
C ALA A 49 -17.96 5.53 -4.27
N ASP A 50 -17.53 4.34 -4.64
CA ASP A 50 -18.05 3.56 -5.78
C ASP A 50 -17.95 4.27 -7.12
N ARG A 51 -16.86 5.05 -7.32
CA ARG A 51 -16.64 5.63 -8.63
C ARG A 51 -16.33 4.52 -9.63
N THR A 52 -17.04 4.53 -10.75
CA THR A 52 -17.01 3.44 -11.73
C THR A 52 -15.60 3.10 -12.22
N GLY A 53 -14.80 4.11 -12.54
CA GLY A 53 -13.43 3.85 -13.01
C GLY A 53 -12.58 3.11 -11.99
N PHE A 54 -12.73 3.44 -10.70
CA PHE A 54 -11.98 2.79 -9.65
C PHE A 54 -12.52 1.40 -9.32
N ASN A 55 -13.83 1.20 -9.38
CA ASN A 55 -14.40 -0.13 -9.24
C ASN A 55 -13.90 -1.08 -10.32
N ASN A 56 -13.75 -0.59 -11.55
CA ASN A 56 -13.19 -1.39 -12.63
C ASN A 56 -11.70 -1.66 -12.41
N LEU A 57 -10.98 -0.65 -11.93
CA LEU A 57 -9.54 -0.76 -11.71
C LEU A 57 -9.18 -1.83 -10.69
N ILE A 58 -9.91 -1.88 -9.57
CA ILE A 58 -9.63 -2.86 -8.52
C ILE A 58 -9.91 -4.29 -8.95
N LYS A 59 -10.73 -4.48 -9.99
CA LYS A 59 -11.01 -5.81 -10.52
C LYS A 59 -10.05 -6.22 -11.63
N LYS A 60 -9.29 -5.26 -12.14
CA LYS A 60 -8.43 -5.49 -13.31
C LYS A 60 -7.04 -5.98 -12.95
N TYR A 61 -6.47 -5.48 -11.86
CA TYR A 61 -5.09 -5.77 -11.50
C TYR A 61 -4.98 -6.44 -10.15
N PRO A 62 -3.96 -7.28 -9.93
CA PRO A 62 -3.69 -7.79 -8.58
C PRO A 62 -3.35 -6.62 -7.67
N ILE A 63 -3.81 -6.69 -6.43
CA ILE A 63 -3.71 -5.58 -5.49
C ILE A 63 -2.91 -6.00 -4.26
N ILE A 64 -1.95 -5.16 -3.89
CA ILE A 64 -1.30 -5.22 -2.59
C ILE A 64 -1.90 -4.11 -1.73
N THR A 65 -2.45 -4.47 -0.59
CA THR A 65 -2.99 -3.48 0.34
C THR A 65 -1.93 -3.10 1.37
N ILE A 66 -1.90 -1.84 1.74
CA ILE A 66 -1.03 -1.34 2.80
C ILE A 66 -1.93 -0.72 3.86
N SER A 67 -2.02 -1.36 5.01
CA SER A 67 -2.84 -0.89 6.11
C SER A 67 -1.98 -0.12 7.08
N GLY A 68 -2.45 1.03 7.54
CA GLY A 68 -1.68 1.85 8.46
C GLY A 68 -1.69 1.31 9.88
N CYS A 69 -2.86 1.20 10.47
CA CYS A 69 -3.02 0.74 11.85
C CYS A 69 -3.66 -0.65 11.90
N ASP A 70 -4.03 -1.09 13.08
CA ASP A 70 -4.60 -2.42 13.30
C ASP A 70 -6.03 -2.60 12.77
N GLY A 71 -6.66 -1.52 12.30
CA GLY A 71 -8.03 -1.60 11.81
C GLY A 71 -8.18 -2.31 10.47
N ASP A 72 -7.12 -2.40 9.67
CA ASP A 72 -7.14 -3.04 8.35
C ASP A 72 -8.29 -2.56 7.47
N CYS A 73 -8.51 -1.24 7.44
CA CYS A 73 -9.62 -0.66 6.69
C CYS A 73 -9.52 -0.93 5.19
N THR A 74 -8.31 -0.85 4.63
CA THR A 74 -8.12 -0.98 3.19
C THR A 74 -8.56 -2.34 2.67
N PRO A 75 -8.07 -3.47 3.21
CA PRO A 75 -8.55 -4.77 2.72
C PRO A 75 -10.04 -4.98 3.01
N LYS A 76 -10.57 -4.40 4.10
CA LYS A 76 -11.99 -4.53 4.39
C LYS A 76 -12.87 -3.82 3.36
N ILE A 77 -12.44 -2.64 2.92
CA ILE A 77 -13.16 -1.91 1.87
C ILE A 77 -13.18 -2.73 0.58
N LEU A 78 -12.06 -3.28 0.18
CA LEU A 78 -11.99 -4.09 -1.02
C LEU A 78 -12.84 -5.36 -0.90
N GLU A 79 -12.83 -5.99 0.25
CA GLU A 79 -13.61 -7.19 0.50
C GLU A 79 -15.10 -6.92 0.35
N GLN A 80 -15.59 -5.77 0.80
CA GLN A 80 -16.98 -5.36 0.62
C GLN A 80 -17.35 -5.23 -0.86
N LYS A 81 -16.39 -5.04 -1.71
CA LYS A 81 -16.59 -4.92 -3.16
C LYS A 81 -16.29 -6.23 -3.91
N GLY A 82 -16.08 -7.30 -3.17
CA GLY A 82 -15.80 -8.61 -3.75
C GLY A 82 -14.38 -8.78 -4.29
N VAL A 83 -13.45 -7.97 -3.81
CA VAL A 83 -12.05 -8.02 -4.27
C VAL A 83 -11.16 -8.43 -3.11
N LYS A 84 -10.26 -9.37 -3.39
CA LYS A 84 -9.31 -9.84 -2.40
C LYS A 84 -7.90 -9.43 -2.81
N SER A 85 -7.14 -8.83 -1.89
CA SER A 85 -5.76 -8.48 -2.15
C SER A 85 -4.89 -9.73 -2.19
N ILE A 86 -3.82 -9.68 -2.97
CA ILE A 86 -2.85 -10.79 -3.01
C ILE A 86 -1.91 -10.75 -1.81
N LEU A 87 -1.79 -9.60 -1.17
CA LEU A 87 -0.95 -9.42 0.00
C LEU A 87 -1.42 -8.19 0.76
N ASN A 88 -1.50 -8.28 2.07
CA ASN A 88 -1.75 -7.13 2.93
C ASN A 88 -0.54 -6.88 3.81
N ILE A 89 0.00 -5.69 3.75
CA ILE A 89 1.14 -5.28 4.59
C ILE A 89 0.62 -4.29 5.62
N ASN A 90 0.77 -4.62 6.89
CA ASN A 90 0.34 -3.76 7.97
C ASN A 90 1.53 -2.96 8.50
N VAL A 91 1.47 -1.64 8.34
CA VAL A 91 2.58 -0.76 8.70
C VAL A 91 2.85 -0.79 10.19
N MET A 92 1.80 -0.73 11.01
CA MET A 92 1.97 -0.77 12.46
C MET A 92 2.70 -2.03 12.91
N ASP A 93 2.29 -3.19 12.41
CA ASP A 93 2.92 -4.46 12.78
C ASP A 93 4.38 -4.51 12.34
N GLU A 94 4.67 -4.08 11.11
CA GLU A 94 6.03 -4.13 10.59
C GLU A 94 6.96 -3.19 11.35
N LEU A 95 6.48 -1.98 11.66
CA LEU A 95 7.29 -1.02 12.40
C LEU A 95 7.49 -1.45 13.86
N ASN A 96 6.49 -2.08 14.46
CA ASN A 96 6.61 -2.58 15.84
C ASN A 96 7.71 -3.63 15.94
N LYS A 97 7.88 -4.46 14.91
CA LYS A 97 8.95 -5.46 14.90
C LYS A 97 10.34 -4.85 14.96
N LYS A 98 10.48 -3.61 14.54
CA LYS A 98 11.75 -2.89 14.52
C LYS A 98 11.84 -1.80 15.57
N ASN A 99 10.87 -1.72 16.46
CA ASN A 99 10.79 -0.67 17.49
C ASN A 99 10.79 0.73 16.88
N LEU A 100 10.19 0.88 15.71
CA LEU A 100 10.01 2.16 15.06
C LEU A 100 8.59 2.64 15.33
N LYS A 101 8.47 3.88 15.78
CA LYS A 101 7.16 4.44 16.11
C LYS A 101 7.03 5.86 15.56
N PRO A 102 6.26 6.05 14.48
CA PRO A 102 6.03 7.40 13.97
C PRO A 102 5.08 8.15 14.89
N THR A 103 5.28 9.44 15.01
CA THR A 103 4.50 10.27 15.93
C THR A 103 3.82 11.46 15.24
N ASP A 104 4.34 11.92 14.10
CA ASP A 104 3.77 13.05 13.40
C ASP A 104 2.66 12.57 12.46
N VAL A 105 1.52 13.24 12.48
CA VAL A 105 0.36 12.87 11.65
C VAL A 105 0.25 13.73 10.38
N SER A 106 0.95 14.86 10.33
CA SER A 106 0.80 15.80 9.24
C SER A 106 2.01 15.86 8.32
N ARG A 107 3.17 15.53 8.80
CA ARG A 107 4.43 15.63 8.04
C ARG A 107 5.37 14.52 8.47
N LEU A 108 6.33 14.24 7.59
CA LEU A 108 7.40 13.33 7.94
C LEU A 108 8.50 14.12 8.65
N ASP A 109 8.75 13.76 9.90
CA ASP A 109 9.97 14.18 10.59
C ASP A 109 11.07 13.16 10.29
N ASP A 110 12.23 13.29 10.94
CA ASP A 110 13.34 12.37 10.69
C ASP A 110 12.95 10.92 11.01
N ASN A 111 12.21 10.72 12.08
CA ASN A 111 11.72 9.40 12.45
C ASN A 111 10.72 8.87 11.43
N GLY A 112 9.83 9.72 10.92
CA GLY A 112 8.89 9.33 9.88
C GLY A 112 9.60 8.94 8.59
N GLU A 113 10.62 9.67 8.19
CA GLU A 113 11.43 9.33 7.02
C GLU A 113 12.10 7.97 7.18
N LEU A 114 12.61 7.68 8.36
CA LEU A 114 13.19 6.38 8.65
C LEU A 114 12.17 5.25 8.53
N CYS A 115 10.96 5.49 9.04
CA CYS A 115 9.86 4.54 8.92
C CYS A 115 9.50 4.27 7.45
N VAL A 116 9.41 5.33 6.65
CA VAL A 116 9.10 5.19 5.22
C VAL A 116 10.20 4.39 4.51
N LYS A 117 11.45 4.69 4.82
CA LYS A 117 12.57 3.98 4.21
C LYS A 117 12.52 2.48 4.52
N TYR A 118 12.24 2.15 5.77
CA TYR A 118 12.12 0.75 6.17
C TYR A 118 10.98 0.06 5.43
N MET A 119 9.83 0.70 5.37
CA MET A 119 8.66 0.13 4.70
C MET A 119 8.88 -0.02 3.19
N LYS A 120 9.54 0.95 2.56
CA LYS A 120 9.84 0.83 1.13
C LYS A 120 10.72 -0.38 0.85
N ASN A 121 11.76 -0.58 1.66
CA ASN A 121 12.64 -1.74 1.48
C ASN A 121 11.88 -3.04 1.66
N LYS A 122 11.02 -3.11 2.66
CA LYS A 122 10.19 -4.29 2.91
C LYS A 122 9.29 -4.60 1.72
N ILE A 123 8.61 -3.59 1.19
CA ILE A 123 7.68 -3.77 0.08
C ILE A 123 8.42 -4.13 -1.20
N LYS A 124 9.57 -3.50 -1.46
CA LYS A 124 10.36 -3.82 -2.65
C LYS A 124 10.84 -5.27 -2.61
N ASN A 125 11.19 -5.77 -1.43
CA ASN A 125 11.57 -7.17 -1.28
C ASN A 125 10.37 -8.10 -1.56
N GLU A 126 9.17 -7.74 -1.11
CA GLU A 126 7.98 -8.51 -1.40
C GLU A 126 7.65 -8.50 -2.90
N LEU A 127 7.85 -7.37 -3.58
CA LEU A 127 7.66 -7.30 -5.02
C LEU A 127 8.60 -8.25 -5.76
N LYS A 128 9.86 -8.30 -5.33
CA LYS A 128 10.82 -9.22 -5.93
C LYS A 128 10.41 -10.68 -5.74
N ARG A 129 9.88 -11.02 -4.58
CA ARG A 129 9.40 -12.37 -4.31
C ARG A 129 8.24 -12.71 -5.22
N ILE A 130 7.32 -11.79 -5.45
CA ILE A 130 6.19 -11.99 -6.34
C ILE A 130 6.66 -12.16 -7.78
N GLU A 131 7.60 -11.33 -8.23
CA GLU A 131 8.14 -11.41 -9.58
C GLU A 131 8.87 -12.72 -9.85
N ASN A 132 9.48 -13.30 -8.83
CA ASN A 132 10.28 -14.50 -8.97
C ASN A 132 9.47 -15.79 -8.84
N LYS A 133 8.17 -15.68 -8.66
CA LYS A 133 7.28 -16.83 -8.69
C LYS A 133 6.79 -17.17 -10.13
#